data_6df3416c1557dd74a74bce5b993e80de
#
_entry.id   6df3416c1557dd74a74bce5b993e80de
#
_cell.length_a   1.000
_cell.length_b   1.000
_cell.length_c   1.000
_cell.angle_alpha   90.00
_cell.angle_beta   90.00
_cell.angle_gamma   90.00
#
_symmetry.space_group_name_H-M   'P 1'
#
loop_
_entity.id
_entity.type
_entity.pdbx_description
1 polymer ?
#
loop_
_entity_poly.entity_id
_entity_poly.type
_entity_poly.pdbx_seq_one_letter_code
_entity_poly.pdbx_strand_id
1 'polypeptide(L)'
;MEKGAQPWNVDKVAQATGLSEDAVTAFYRTLAESPRTIIWMGGCLSRYTNGLQSIRAIIALQALRDNLIGSGRGLLTMEGGKPEGEKEFVDAVCGPAKDSGVNFRRLLNTMKKGNLDVLFLNSSYRRYPDCTGVAEAIKKVGFVVHRGFFKTEEMDVADLFVPAAFGPESAGSHYGAEKQVVWRDKCVDAPGSCVPDWQFYRDIGRK
;
A
#
# COMPACT_ATOMS: atom_id res chain seq x y z
N MET A 1 13.78 25.19 -8.79
CA MET A 1 12.95 24.50 -9.81
C MET A 1 13.37 24.84 -11.24
N GLU A 2 13.52 26.08 -11.62
CA GLU A 2 13.95 26.48 -12.99
C GLU A 2 15.21 25.77 -13.48
N LYS A 3 16.28 25.72 -12.68
CA LYS A 3 17.55 25.07 -13.08
C LYS A 3 17.39 23.54 -13.33
N GLY A 4 16.42 22.89 -12.71
CA GLY A 4 16.15 21.47 -12.93
C GLY A 4 15.28 21.19 -14.16
N ALA A 5 14.47 22.16 -14.58
CA ALA A 5 13.58 22.04 -15.74
C ALA A 5 14.26 22.46 -17.06
N GLN A 6 15.24 23.36 -17.00
CA GLN A 6 15.93 23.89 -18.19
C GLN A 6 16.44 22.84 -19.19
N PRO A 7 16.97 21.66 -18.79
CA PRO A 7 17.42 20.67 -19.76
C PRO A 7 16.29 19.89 -20.44
N TRP A 8 15.04 20.04 -19.99
CA TRP A 8 13.89 19.29 -20.47
C TRP A 8 13.05 20.11 -21.45
N ASN A 9 13.29 19.93 -22.73
CA ASN A 9 12.47 20.44 -23.82
C ASN A 9 11.57 19.33 -24.39
N VAL A 10 10.68 19.67 -25.33
CA VAL A 10 9.73 18.73 -25.93
C VAL A 10 10.44 17.53 -26.55
N ASP A 11 11.51 17.75 -27.31
CA ASP A 11 12.30 16.70 -27.95
C ASP A 11 12.86 15.70 -26.92
N LYS A 12 13.52 16.18 -25.86
CA LYS A 12 14.06 15.32 -24.80
C LYS A 12 12.97 14.53 -24.06
N VAL A 13 11.82 15.17 -23.82
CA VAL A 13 10.69 14.45 -23.19
C VAL A 13 10.15 13.39 -24.12
N ALA A 14 10.00 13.69 -25.42
CA ALA A 14 9.59 12.73 -26.42
C ALA A 14 10.52 11.51 -26.48
N GLN A 15 11.83 11.75 -26.54
CA GLN A 15 12.86 10.71 -26.52
C GLN A 15 12.82 9.87 -25.22
N ALA A 16 12.69 10.50 -24.08
CA ALA A 16 12.68 9.81 -22.78
C ALA A 16 11.41 8.98 -22.53
N THR A 17 10.28 9.41 -23.10
CA THR A 17 8.97 8.75 -22.90
C THR A 17 8.57 7.81 -24.02
N GLY A 18 9.20 7.94 -25.20
CA GLY A 18 8.80 7.22 -26.42
C GLY A 18 7.54 7.80 -27.09
N LEU A 19 7.08 8.97 -26.64
CA LEU A 19 5.95 9.69 -27.25
C LEU A 19 6.41 10.54 -28.42
N SER A 20 5.49 10.88 -29.34
CA SER A 20 5.77 11.88 -30.37
C SER A 20 5.82 13.30 -29.76
N GLU A 21 6.57 14.20 -30.39
CA GLU A 21 6.64 15.61 -29.97
C GLU A 21 5.26 16.28 -29.99
N ASP A 22 4.42 15.93 -30.96
CA ASP A 22 3.03 16.42 -31.06
C ASP A 22 2.21 15.98 -29.85
N ALA A 23 2.33 14.73 -29.41
CA ALA A 23 1.63 14.22 -28.24
C ALA A 23 2.08 14.92 -26.96
N VAL A 24 3.40 15.16 -26.80
CA VAL A 24 3.97 15.89 -25.66
C VAL A 24 3.48 17.34 -25.67
N THR A 25 3.49 17.98 -26.81
CA THR A 25 3.02 19.38 -26.98
C THR A 25 1.52 19.50 -26.71
N ALA A 26 0.72 18.58 -27.22
CA ALA A 26 -0.73 18.53 -26.97
C ALA A 26 -1.05 18.35 -25.48
N PHE A 27 -0.30 17.48 -24.79
CA PHE A 27 -0.44 17.29 -23.35
C PHE A 27 -0.13 18.56 -22.58
N TYR A 28 0.98 19.23 -22.86
CA TYR A 28 1.35 20.49 -22.20
C TYR A 28 0.32 21.58 -22.45
N ARG A 29 -0.18 21.72 -23.69
CA ARG A 29 -1.22 22.69 -24.02
C ARG A 29 -2.50 22.42 -23.25
N THR A 30 -3.00 21.17 -23.28
CA THR A 30 -4.19 20.79 -22.55
C THR A 30 -4.06 21.07 -21.06
N LEU A 31 -2.90 20.74 -20.48
CA LEU A 31 -2.65 20.99 -19.08
C LEU A 31 -2.59 22.50 -18.77
N ALA A 32 -1.93 23.31 -19.62
CA ALA A 32 -1.80 24.75 -19.44
C ALA A 32 -3.14 25.49 -19.56
N GLU A 33 -3.98 25.06 -20.50
CA GLU A 33 -5.29 25.67 -20.77
C GLU A 33 -6.39 25.22 -19.80
N SER A 34 -6.16 24.17 -19.00
CA SER A 34 -7.15 23.64 -18.08
C SER A 34 -7.06 24.33 -16.70
N PRO A 35 -7.98 25.23 -16.36
CA PRO A 35 -7.92 26.02 -15.11
C PRO A 35 -8.21 25.17 -13.86
N ARG A 36 -8.83 24.01 -14.03
CA ARG A 36 -9.16 23.07 -12.96
C ARG A 36 -8.66 21.68 -13.34
N THR A 37 -7.70 21.18 -12.58
CA THR A 37 -7.08 19.88 -12.85
C THR A 37 -6.93 19.11 -11.54
N ILE A 38 -7.39 17.88 -11.52
CA ILE A 38 -7.08 16.92 -10.47
C ILE A 38 -6.12 15.89 -11.06
N ILE A 39 -5.00 15.66 -10.39
CA ILE A 39 -4.11 14.56 -10.74
C ILE A 39 -4.33 13.43 -9.75
N TRP A 40 -4.77 12.29 -10.27
CA TRP A 40 -4.96 11.08 -9.49
C TRP A 40 -3.74 10.18 -9.60
N MET A 41 -2.96 10.10 -8.52
CA MET A 41 -1.75 9.30 -8.46
C MET A 41 -2.07 7.89 -7.93
N GLY A 42 -1.62 6.87 -8.65
CA GLY A 42 -1.68 5.50 -8.17
C GLY A 42 -0.71 5.26 -7.00
N GLY A 43 -1.13 4.46 -6.03
CA GLY A 43 -0.31 4.13 -4.85
C GLY A 43 1.01 3.43 -5.17
N CYS A 44 1.11 2.76 -6.33
CA CYS A 44 2.35 2.13 -6.76
C CYS A 44 3.47 3.14 -7.07
N LEU A 45 3.14 4.42 -7.34
CA LEU A 45 4.14 5.42 -7.70
C LEU A 45 5.22 5.58 -6.63
N SER A 46 4.84 5.51 -5.35
CA SER A 46 5.78 5.60 -4.21
C SER A 46 6.75 4.41 -4.10
N ARG A 47 6.46 3.30 -4.78
CA ARG A 47 7.22 2.04 -4.67
C ARG A 47 8.35 1.91 -5.69
N TYR A 48 8.45 2.82 -6.65
CA TYR A 48 9.57 2.86 -7.60
C TYR A 48 10.79 3.58 -7.02
N THR A 49 11.96 3.26 -7.54
CA THR A 49 13.25 3.84 -7.10
C THR A 49 13.23 5.38 -7.05
N ASN A 50 12.61 6.02 -8.05
CA ASN A 50 12.48 7.47 -8.13
C ASN A 50 11.05 7.97 -7.78
N GLY A 51 10.23 7.13 -7.15
CA GLY A 51 8.83 7.42 -6.90
C GLY A 51 8.61 8.71 -6.11
N LEU A 52 9.39 8.93 -5.06
CA LEU A 52 9.32 10.16 -4.27
C LEU A 52 9.62 11.41 -5.11
N GLN A 53 10.60 11.35 -6.00
CA GLN A 53 10.94 12.50 -6.86
C GLN A 53 9.82 12.75 -7.88
N SER A 54 9.21 11.70 -8.42
CA SER A 54 8.05 11.81 -9.31
C SER A 54 6.86 12.47 -8.59
N ILE A 55 6.54 12.04 -7.37
CA ILE A 55 5.49 12.65 -6.54
C ILE A 55 5.79 14.14 -6.29
N ARG A 56 7.02 14.47 -5.90
CA ARG A 56 7.43 15.86 -5.68
C ARG A 56 7.31 16.72 -6.95
N ALA A 57 7.64 16.17 -8.11
CA ALA A 57 7.49 16.85 -9.39
C ALA A 57 6.02 17.14 -9.71
N ILE A 58 5.13 16.16 -9.46
CA ILE A 58 3.67 16.33 -9.66
C ILE A 58 3.11 17.39 -8.70
N ILE A 59 3.50 17.37 -7.43
CA ILE A 59 3.09 18.38 -6.45
C ILE A 59 3.57 19.78 -6.90
N ALA A 60 4.83 19.89 -7.31
CA ALA A 60 5.40 21.13 -7.77
C ALA A 60 4.67 21.68 -9.03
N LEU A 61 4.34 20.80 -9.98
CA LEU A 61 3.56 21.15 -11.16
C LEU A 61 2.20 21.72 -10.80
N GLN A 62 1.46 21.08 -9.90
CA GLN A 62 0.15 21.57 -9.46
C GLN A 62 0.27 22.87 -8.64
N ALA A 63 1.32 23.03 -7.83
CA ALA A 63 1.59 24.27 -7.10
C ALA A 63 1.87 25.45 -8.06
N LEU A 64 2.70 25.25 -9.08
CA LEU A 64 3.03 26.29 -10.08
C LEU A 64 1.80 26.75 -10.88
N ARG A 65 0.79 25.88 -10.98
CA ARG A 65 -0.47 26.14 -11.70
C ARG A 65 -1.60 26.63 -10.79
N ASP A 66 -1.35 26.87 -9.52
CA ASP A 66 -2.36 27.19 -8.52
C ASP A 66 -3.50 26.15 -8.49
N ASN A 67 -3.15 24.87 -8.60
CA ASN A 67 -4.12 23.75 -8.68
C ASN A 67 -4.02 22.77 -7.50
N LEU A 68 -3.43 23.17 -6.36
CA LEU A 68 -3.32 22.30 -5.19
C LEU A 68 -4.62 22.24 -4.36
N ILE A 69 -5.32 23.36 -4.25
CA ILE A 69 -6.49 23.50 -3.38
C ILE A 69 -7.60 24.22 -4.15
N GLY A 70 -8.83 23.76 -3.98
CA GLY A 70 -10.01 24.41 -4.53
C GLY A 70 -10.96 23.44 -5.23
N SER A 71 -12.15 23.91 -5.58
CA SER A 71 -13.15 23.10 -6.27
C SER A 71 -12.65 22.65 -7.65
N GLY A 72 -12.59 21.36 -7.88
CA GLY A 72 -12.07 20.75 -9.10
C GLY A 72 -10.55 20.83 -9.26
N ARG A 73 -9.81 21.11 -8.19
CA ARG A 73 -8.35 21.21 -8.15
C ARG A 73 -7.78 20.28 -7.09
N GLY A 74 -6.60 19.76 -7.27
CA GLY A 74 -5.93 19.00 -6.23
C GLY A 74 -5.12 17.81 -6.71
N LEU A 75 -4.71 17.06 -5.72
CA LEU A 75 -4.04 15.77 -5.86
C LEU A 75 -4.83 14.73 -5.10
N LEU A 76 -5.12 13.61 -5.74
CA LEU A 76 -5.73 12.45 -5.13
C LEU A 76 -4.74 11.29 -5.16
N THR A 77 -4.59 10.60 -4.04
CA THR A 77 -3.79 9.38 -3.96
C THR A 77 -4.71 8.20 -3.70
N MET A 78 -4.41 7.05 -4.30
CA MET A 78 -5.16 5.82 -4.04
C MET A 78 -4.74 5.13 -2.72
N GLU A 79 -3.64 5.54 -2.13
CA GLU A 79 -3.30 5.08 -0.79
C GLU A 79 -4.13 5.87 0.20
N GLY A 80 -5.02 5.17 0.90
CA GLY A 80 -5.67 5.73 2.08
C GLY A 80 -4.58 6.24 3.03
N GLY A 81 -4.63 7.52 3.36
CA GLY A 81 -3.74 8.07 4.39
C GLY A 81 -3.95 7.31 5.70
N LYS A 82 -2.94 7.23 6.52
CA LYS A 82 -3.13 6.76 7.89
C LYS A 82 -4.05 7.76 8.61
N PRO A 83 -5.07 7.30 9.36
CA PRO A 83 -5.88 8.22 10.13
C PRO A 83 -5.01 9.00 11.13
N GLU A 84 -5.31 10.28 11.28
CA GLU A 84 -4.73 11.05 12.40
C GLU A 84 -5.08 10.37 13.71
N GLY A 85 -4.10 10.24 14.62
CA GLY A 85 -4.29 9.57 15.89
C GLY A 85 -4.08 8.05 15.86
N GLU A 86 -3.77 7.44 14.69
CA GLU A 86 -3.47 6.00 14.63
C GLU A 86 -2.29 5.63 15.55
N LYS A 87 -1.24 6.45 15.52
CA LYS A 87 -0.06 6.20 16.37
C LYS A 87 -0.41 6.36 17.84
N GLU A 88 -1.11 7.41 18.22
CA GLU A 88 -1.56 7.69 19.56
C GLU A 88 -2.47 6.60 20.11
N PHE A 89 -3.38 6.09 19.26
CA PHE A 89 -4.24 4.97 19.62
C PHE A 89 -3.42 3.69 19.86
N VAL A 90 -2.52 3.35 18.94
CA VAL A 90 -1.66 2.16 19.06
C VAL A 90 -0.76 2.28 20.29
N ASP A 91 -0.15 3.44 20.54
CA ASP A 91 0.69 3.69 21.70
C ASP A 91 -0.10 3.61 23.02
N ALA A 92 -1.37 4.03 23.02
CA ALA A 92 -2.24 3.93 24.20
C ALA A 92 -2.67 2.49 24.52
N VAL A 93 -2.88 1.66 23.49
CA VAL A 93 -3.33 0.26 23.65
C VAL A 93 -2.17 -0.70 23.87
N CYS A 94 -1.09 -0.54 23.11
CA CYS A 94 0.05 -1.47 23.08
C CYS A 94 1.28 -0.95 23.83
N GLY A 95 1.24 0.30 24.28
CA GLY A 95 2.42 1.03 24.74
C GLY A 95 3.28 1.55 23.58
N PRO A 96 4.15 2.53 23.84
CA PRO A 96 5.03 3.08 22.82
C PRO A 96 5.95 1.99 22.27
N ALA A 97 6.05 1.94 20.93
CA ALA A 97 6.92 0.98 20.26
C ALA A 97 8.37 1.17 20.71
N LYS A 98 8.96 0.13 21.27
CA LYS A 98 10.37 0.12 21.70
C LYS A 98 11.35 0.00 20.54
N ASP A 99 10.88 -0.41 19.36
CA ASP A 99 11.68 -0.57 18.14
C ASP A 99 10.85 -0.10 16.94
N SER A 100 11.52 0.41 15.92
CA SER A 100 10.91 0.93 14.68
C SER A 100 10.30 -0.14 13.77
N GLY A 101 10.11 -1.34 14.28
CA GLY A 101 9.64 -2.48 13.52
C GLY A 101 10.73 -3.13 12.66
N VAL A 102 10.40 -4.27 12.08
CA VAL A 102 11.32 -5.06 11.26
C VAL A 102 10.97 -4.87 9.80
N ASN A 103 11.89 -4.34 9.01
CA ASN A 103 11.68 -4.31 7.56
C ASN A 103 11.76 -5.72 6.95
N PHE A 104 11.19 -5.89 5.77
CA PHE A 104 11.10 -7.19 5.10
C PHE A 104 12.46 -7.89 4.95
N ARG A 105 13.51 -7.17 4.60
CA ARG A 105 14.87 -7.76 4.45
C ARG A 105 15.41 -8.31 5.77
N ARG A 106 15.21 -7.59 6.87
CA ARG A 106 15.60 -8.05 8.21
C ARG A 106 14.79 -9.27 8.62
N LEU A 107 13.47 -9.26 8.40
CA LEU A 107 12.60 -10.41 8.64
C LEU A 107 13.05 -11.64 7.84
N LEU A 108 13.29 -11.48 6.53
CA LEU A 108 13.76 -12.55 5.65
C LEU A 108 15.08 -13.16 6.14
N ASN A 109 16.02 -12.31 6.58
CA ASN A 109 17.30 -12.79 7.13
C ASN A 109 17.12 -13.54 8.47
N THR A 110 16.17 -13.11 9.31
CA THR A 110 15.85 -13.78 10.57
C THR A 110 15.25 -15.17 10.29
N MET A 111 14.31 -15.26 9.36
CA MET A 111 13.73 -16.54 8.91
C MET A 111 14.80 -17.46 8.31
N LYS A 112 15.65 -16.97 7.41
CA LYS A 112 16.75 -17.76 6.81
C LYS A 112 17.69 -18.39 7.83
N LYS A 113 17.86 -17.74 8.98
CA LYS A 113 18.68 -18.23 10.10
C LYS A 113 17.95 -19.19 11.05
N GLY A 114 16.65 -19.39 10.85
CA GLY A 114 15.81 -20.18 11.77
C GLY A 114 15.59 -19.53 13.15
N ASN A 115 15.72 -18.21 13.24
CA ASN A 115 15.58 -17.44 14.49
C ASN A 115 14.20 -16.81 14.63
N LEU A 116 13.16 -17.47 14.14
CA LEU A 116 11.78 -17.04 14.28
C LEU A 116 10.92 -18.25 14.69
N ASP A 117 10.31 -18.16 15.87
CA ASP A 117 9.52 -19.27 16.41
C ASP A 117 8.14 -19.37 15.78
N VAL A 118 7.46 -18.23 15.58
CA VAL A 118 6.10 -18.18 15.01
C VAL A 118 5.97 -17.08 13.97
N LEU A 119 5.32 -17.40 12.88
CA LEU A 119 4.95 -16.43 11.82
C LEU A 119 3.45 -16.46 11.56
N PHE A 120 2.77 -15.31 11.69
CA PHE A 120 1.43 -15.13 11.16
C PHE A 120 1.52 -14.51 9.76
N LEU A 121 1.12 -15.26 8.75
CA LEU A 121 1.14 -14.87 7.35
C LEU A 121 -0.29 -14.55 6.88
N ASN A 122 -0.66 -13.26 6.91
CA ASN A 122 -2.01 -12.80 6.56
C ASN A 122 -2.16 -12.36 5.11
N SER A 123 -1.16 -12.58 4.27
CA SER A 123 -1.18 -12.15 2.88
C SER A 123 -0.21 -12.99 2.07
N SER A 124 -0.37 -12.95 0.76
CA SER A 124 0.60 -13.58 -0.13
C SER A 124 1.97 -12.90 -0.03
N TYR A 125 3.02 -13.69 0.21
CA TYR A 125 4.41 -13.21 0.16
C TYR A 125 4.84 -12.83 -1.26
N ARG A 126 4.13 -13.28 -2.29
CA ARG A 126 4.37 -12.93 -3.70
C ARG A 126 4.11 -11.47 -4.04
N ARG A 127 3.50 -10.71 -3.15
CA ARG A 127 3.34 -9.25 -3.32
C ARG A 127 4.66 -8.49 -3.24
N TYR A 128 5.73 -9.12 -2.77
CA TYR A 128 7.03 -8.47 -2.66
C TYR A 128 7.83 -8.68 -3.95
N PRO A 129 8.47 -7.63 -4.49
CA PRO A 129 9.23 -7.71 -5.73
C PRO A 129 10.35 -8.74 -5.71
N ASP A 130 10.94 -8.96 -4.54
CA ASP A 130 11.98 -9.96 -4.31
C ASP A 130 11.43 -11.10 -3.45
N CYS A 131 10.61 -11.94 -4.06
CA CYS A 131 10.08 -13.15 -3.41
C CYS A 131 11.00 -14.38 -3.52
N THR A 132 12.16 -14.25 -4.18
CA THR A 132 13.11 -15.33 -4.36
C THR A 132 13.62 -15.84 -3.01
N GLY A 133 13.41 -17.13 -2.77
CA GLY A 133 13.83 -17.78 -1.52
C GLY A 133 13.00 -17.43 -0.28
N VAL A 134 11.87 -16.71 -0.42
CA VAL A 134 10.99 -16.43 0.71
C VAL A 134 10.31 -17.71 1.21
N ALA A 135 9.79 -18.54 0.32
CA ALA A 135 9.19 -19.82 0.69
C ALA A 135 10.18 -20.70 1.48
N GLU A 136 11.43 -20.80 1.00
CA GLU A 136 12.49 -21.57 1.66
C GLU A 136 12.90 -20.96 3.03
N ALA A 137 12.75 -19.65 3.18
CA ALA A 137 12.99 -19.01 4.47
C ALA A 137 11.82 -19.27 5.44
N ILE A 138 10.58 -19.25 4.96
CA ILE A 138 9.38 -19.54 5.77
C ILE A 138 9.44 -20.97 6.32
N LYS A 139 9.87 -21.95 5.52
CA LYS A 139 10.05 -23.35 5.97
C LYS A 139 11.02 -23.54 7.14
N LYS A 140 11.83 -22.54 7.46
CA LYS A 140 12.75 -22.55 8.61
C LYS A 140 12.16 -21.90 9.88
N VAL A 141 10.94 -21.38 9.80
CA VAL A 141 10.21 -20.85 10.93
C VAL A 141 9.65 -22.02 11.76
N GLY A 142 9.64 -21.89 13.07
CA GLY A 142 9.20 -22.95 13.98
C GLY A 142 7.74 -23.35 13.80
N PHE A 143 6.84 -22.37 13.60
CA PHE A 143 5.42 -22.61 13.34
C PHE A 143 4.83 -21.47 12.49
N VAL A 144 4.13 -21.83 11.41
CA VAL A 144 3.57 -20.88 10.45
C VAL A 144 2.05 -21.00 10.43
N VAL A 145 1.38 -19.91 10.76
CA VAL A 145 -0.08 -19.77 10.64
C VAL A 145 -0.38 -18.91 9.41
N HIS A 146 -1.01 -19.49 8.41
CA HIS A 146 -1.49 -18.75 7.25
C HIS A 146 -2.98 -18.44 7.36
N ARG A 147 -3.32 -17.15 7.19
CA ARG A 147 -4.71 -16.72 7.03
C ARG A 147 -4.91 -16.20 5.61
N GLY A 148 -5.94 -16.68 4.96
CA GLY A 148 -6.24 -16.30 3.58
C GLY A 148 -7.68 -16.57 3.19
N PHE A 149 -8.10 -15.97 2.07
CA PHE A 149 -9.43 -16.13 1.49
C PHE A 149 -9.49 -17.30 0.50
N PHE A 150 -8.35 -17.65 -0.06
CA PHE A 150 -8.23 -18.64 -1.12
C PHE A 150 -7.11 -19.62 -0.83
N LYS A 151 -7.22 -20.79 -1.43
CA LYS A 151 -6.10 -21.74 -1.47
C LYS A 151 -5.02 -21.18 -2.37
N THR A 152 -3.88 -20.89 -1.80
CA THR A 152 -2.71 -20.35 -2.48
C THR A 152 -1.49 -21.17 -2.10
N GLU A 153 -0.36 -20.94 -2.77
CA GLU A 153 0.89 -21.66 -2.53
C GLU A 153 1.47 -21.41 -1.12
N GLU A 154 1.00 -20.38 -0.43
CA GLU A 154 1.35 -20.16 0.96
C GLU A 154 0.90 -21.31 1.88
N MET A 155 -0.11 -22.06 1.46
CA MET A 155 -0.54 -23.26 2.20
C MET A 155 0.52 -24.37 2.18
N ASP A 156 1.38 -24.41 1.17
CA ASP A 156 2.43 -25.43 1.06
C ASP A 156 3.57 -25.21 2.08
N VAL A 157 3.62 -24.02 2.67
CA VAL A 157 4.64 -23.64 3.66
C VAL A 157 4.05 -23.34 5.03
N ALA A 158 2.74 -23.48 5.21
CA ALA A 158 2.06 -23.22 6.46
C ALA A 158 1.80 -24.51 7.23
N ASP A 159 1.99 -24.48 8.55
CA ASP A 159 1.62 -25.58 9.45
C ASP A 159 0.11 -25.58 9.77
N LEU A 160 -0.48 -24.39 9.79
CA LEU A 160 -1.91 -24.21 10.04
C LEU A 160 -2.49 -23.17 9.07
N PHE A 161 -3.54 -23.56 8.34
CA PHE A 161 -4.35 -22.63 7.56
C PHE A 161 -5.64 -22.29 8.31
N VAL A 162 -5.89 -20.99 8.49
CA VAL A 162 -7.11 -20.47 9.12
C VAL A 162 -7.87 -19.62 8.11
N PRO A 163 -9.05 -20.05 7.64
CA PRO A 163 -9.80 -19.33 6.65
C PRO A 163 -10.28 -17.96 7.20
N ALA A 164 -10.14 -16.92 6.39
CA ALA A 164 -10.56 -15.57 6.72
C ALA A 164 -11.84 -15.19 5.99
N ALA A 165 -12.72 -14.43 6.65
CA ALA A 165 -13.88 -13.85 6.01
C ALA A 165 -13.44 -12.70 5.07
N PHE A 166 -13.95 -12.72 3.83
CA PHE A 166 -13.66 -11.69 2.85
C PHE A 166 -14.40 -10.39 3.17
N GLY A 167 -14.01 -9.28 2.51
CA GLY A 167 -14.57 -7.96 2.80
C GLY A 167 -16.10 -7.89 2.94
N PRO A 168 -16.90 -8.31 1.95
CA PRO A 168 -18.37 -8.29 2.03
C PRO A 168 -18.97 -9.21 3.11
N GLU A 169 -18.23 -10.19 3.58
CA GLU A 169 -18.61 -11.15 4.62
C GLU A 169 -18.36 -10.64 6.05
N SER A 170 -17.83 -9.42 6.18
CA SER A 170 -17.39 -8.84 7.45
C SER A 170 -17.89 -7.43 7.61
N ALA A 171 -18.45 -7.11 8.77
CA ALA A 171 -18.67 -5.72 9.18
C ALA A 171 -17.38 -5.12 9.73
N GLY A 172 -17.22 -3.82 9.55
CA GLY A 172 -16.06 -3.10 10.09
C GLY A 172 -15.91 -1.71 9.52
N SER A 173 -14.99 -0.96 10.10
CA SER A 173 -14.62 0.36 9.60
C SER A 173 -13.41 0.26 8.67
N HIS A 174 -13.35 1.17 7.73
CA HIS A 174 -12.16 1.39 6.91
C HIS A 174 -11.94 2.89 6.69
N TYR A 175 -10.71 3.25 6.41
CA TYR A 175 -10.33 4.62 6.11
C TYR A 175 -10.33 4.84 4.61
N GLY A 176 -11.23 5.69 4.13
CA GLY A 176 -11.37 6.02 2.71
C GLY A 176 -10.35 7.03 2.22
N ALA A 177 -10.24 7.14 0.90
CA ALA A 177 -9.39 8.13 0.23
C ALA A 177 -9.80 9.58 0.55
N GLU A 178 -11.06 9.79 0.93
CA GLU A 178 -11.64 11.07 1.34
C GLU A 178 -11.27 11.48 2.77
N LYS A 179 -10.35 10.77 3.42
CA LYS A 179 -9.95 10.96 4.82
C LYS A 179 -11.11 10.82 5.80
N GLN A 180 -12.05 9.95 5.48
CA GLN A 180 -13.20 9.63 6.32
C GLN A 180 -13.13 8.19 6.80
N VAL A 181 -13.56 7.97 8.03
CA VAL A 181 -13.81 6.62 8.54
C VAL A 181 -15.21 6.21 8.09
N VAL A 182 -15.28 5.18 7.29
CA VAL A 182 -16.53 4.65 6.76
C VAL A 182 -16.83 3.32 7.43
N TRP A 183 -18.04 3.17 7.97
CA TRP A 183 -18.53 1.90 8.44
C TRP A 183 -19.11 1.09 7.26
N ARG A 184 -18.84 -0.19 7.24
CA ARG A 184 -19.42 -1.13 6.29
C ARG A 184 -20.10 -2.26 7.05
N ASP A 185 -21.37 -2.48 6.77
CA ASP A 185 -22.09 -3.64 7.26
C ASP A 185 -21.75 -4.89 6.47
N LYS A 186 -21.92 -6.03 7.09
CA LYS A 186 -21.82 -7.32 6.43
C LYS A 186 -22.92 -7.44 5.37
N CYS A 187 -22.56 -7.80 4.15
CA CYS A 187 -23.49 -7.96 3.04
C CYS A 187 -23.95 -9.40 2.84
N VAL A 188 -23.07 -10.37 3.12
CA VAL A 188 -23.32 -11.81 2.96
C VAL A 188 -22.70 -12.58 4.12
N ASP A 189 -23.19 -13.78 4.39
CA ASP A 189 -22.62 -14.65 5.41
C ASP A 189 -21.29 -15.25 4.94
N ALA A 190 -20.32 -15.30 5.84
CA ALA A 190 -19.06 -15.98 5.58
C ALA A 190 -19.27 -17.50 5.47
N PRO A 191 -18.65 -18.18 4.51
CA PRO A 191 -18.80 -19.61 4.35
C PRO A 191 -18.08 -20.41 5.46
N GLY A 192 -18.69 -21.50 5.89
CA GLY A 192 -18.08 -22.46 6.82
C GLY A 192 -17.58 -21.83 8.12
N SER A 193 -16.30 -22.03 8.42
CA SER A 193 -15.63 -21.52 9.64
C SER A 193 -14.87 -20.21 9.43
N CYS A 194 -15.07 -19.50 8.32
CA CYS A 194 -14.42 -18.24 8.06
C CYS A 194 -14.84 -17.18 9.09
N VAL A 195 -13.86 -16.50 9.68
CA VAL A 195 -14.08 -15.41 10.63
C VAL A 195 -13.32 -14.16 10.20
N PRO A 196 -13.84 -12.95 10.49
CA PRO A 196 -13.11 -11.70 10.27
C PRO A 196 -11.78 -11.66 11.02
N ASP A 197 -10.79 -10.95 10.48
CA ASP A 197 -9.47 -10.82 11.10
C ASP A 197 -9.55 -10.23 12.51
N TRP A 198 -10.35 -9.18 12.70
CA TRP A 198 -10.49 -8.55 14.02
C TRP A 198 -11.05 -9.52 15.06
N GLN A 199 -11.97 -10.39 14.68
CA GLN A 199 -12.54 -11.41 15.56
C GLN A 199 -11.51 -12.48 15.91
N PHE A 200 -10.77 -12.96 14.92
CA PHE A 200 -9.72 -13.95 15.12
C PHE A 200 -8.67 -13.47 16.11
N TYR A 201 -8.12 -12.26 15.91
CA TYR A 201 -7.10 -11.73 16.82
C TYR A 201 -7.65 -11.39 18.19
N ARG A 202 -8.89 -10.89 18.28
CA ARG A 202 -9.56 -10.68 19.58
C ARG A 202 -9.67 -12.00 20.36
N ASP A 203 -10.05 -13.07 19.69
CA ASP A 203 -10.31 -14.36 20.34
C ASP A 203 -9.00 -15.04 20.78
N ILE A 204 -7.91 -14.85 20.05
CA ILE A 204 -6.57 -15.24 20.50
C ILE A 204 -6.13 -14.42 21.73
N GLY A 205 -6.34 -13.11 21.70
CA GLY A 205 -5.89 -12.23 22.80
C GLY A 205 -6.69 -12.39 24.09
N ARG A 206 -7.83 -13.08 24.06
CA ARG A 206 -8.65 -13.38 25.25
C ARG A 206 -8.28 -14.67 25.98
N LYS A 207 -7.44 -15.49 25.38
CA LYS A 207 -6.92 -16.74 25.98
C LYS A 207 -5.56 -16.52 26.62
#